data_cbb9c33d7bfb5f9f11e7fabaf0f6a04f
#
_entry.id   cbb9c33d7bfb5f9f11e7fabaf0f6a04f
#
_cell.length_a   1.000
_cell.length_b   1.000
_cell.length_c   1.000
_cell.angle_alpha   90.00
_cell.angle_beta   90.00
_cell.angle_gamma   90.00
#
_symmetry.space_group_name_H-M   'P 1'
#
loop_
_entity.id
_entity.type
_entity.pdbx_description
1 polymer ?
#
loop_
_entity_poly.entity_id
_entity_poly.type
_entity_poly.pdbx_seq_one_letter_code
_entity_poly.pdbx_strand_id
1 'polypeptide(L)'
;MNRNIIMSSEKPEIPNSLNEHWMPFTSNRDFKESPRLIVEAKGVYLKNHQGQTQIDASSGLFCNPLGHGREEIINAITNQLKKLDYAQPFQQGFGGSFELATK
;
A
#
# COMPACT_ATOMS: atom_id res chain seq x y z
N MET A 1 22.78 -11.52 -7.09
CA MET A 1 23.04 -10.27 -6.36
C MET A 1 22.05 -10.16 -5.21
N ASN A 2 22.51 -10.48 -3.99
CA ASN A 2 21.71 -10.31 -2.76
C ASN A 2 21.63 -8.82 -2.45
N ARG A 3 20.57 -8.14 -2.84
CA ARG A 3 20.24 -6.84 -2.27
C ARG A 3 19.61 -7.09 -0.90
N ASN A 4 20.38 -6.92 0.16
CA ASN A 4 19.88 -6.90 1.52
C ASN A 4 18.75 -5.86 1.60
N ILE A 5 17.54 -6.34 1.85
CA ILE A 5 16.38 -5.50 2.16
C ILE A 5 16.66 -4.95 3.55
N ILE A 6 17.21 -3.73 3.63
CA ILE A 6 17.35 -3.03 4.91
C ILE A 6 15.96 -2.48 5.25
N MET A 7 15.24 -3.23 6.06
CA MET A 7 14.03 -2.74 6.70
C MET A 7 14.44 -1.90 7.92
N SER A 8 13.79 -0.77 8.15
CA SER A 8 14.13 0.13 9.26
C SER A 8 14.10 -0.60 10.60
N SER A 9 15.05 -0.31 11.49
CA SER A 9 15.16 -0.94 12.81
C SER A 9 14.20 -0.37 13.86
N GLU A 10 13.54 0.75 13.58
CA GLU A 10 12.60 1.38 14.49
C GLU A 10 11.27 0.62 14.47
N LYS A 11 10.78 0.26 15.66
CA LYS A 11 9.42 -0.28 15.82
C LYS A 11 8.45 0.89 15.73
N PRO A 12 7.60 0.98 14.70
CA PRO A 12 6.62 2.04 14.62
C PRO A 12 5.59 1.87 15.75
N GLU A 13 5.34 2.97 16.45
CA GLU A 13 4.37 3.03 17.53
C GLU A 13 2.94 2.95 17.00
N ILE A 14 2.02 2.49 17.86
CA ILE A 14 0.59 2.61 17.60
C ILE A 14 0.24 4.10 17.63
N PRO A 15 -0.38 4.66 16.57
CA PRO A 15 -0.48 6.12 16.39
C PRO A 15 -1.39 6.81 17.41
N ASN A 16 -2.37 6.10 17.98
CA ASN A 16 -3.35 6.63 18.93
C ASN A 16 -4.14 5.50 19.60
N SER A 17 -5.29 5.81 20.21
CA SER A 17 -6.18 4.80 20.82
C SER A 17 -6.87 3.88 19.82
N LEU A 18 -6.79 4.14 18.52
CA LEU A 18 -7.49 3.47 17.42
C LEU A 18 -9.04 3.57 17.47
N ASN A 19 -9.60 4.36 18.39
CA ASN A 19 -11.05 4.42 18.59
C ASN A 19 -11.78 5.22 17.50
N GLU A 20 -11.08 6.15 16.86
CA GLU A 20 -11.63 7.09 15.90
C GLU A 20 -11.91 6.47 14.53
N HIS A 21 -11.38 5.27 14.28
CA HIS A 21 -11.59 4.57 13.02
C HIS A 21 -12.33 3.26 13.20
N TRP A 22 -13.40 3.09 12.42
CA TRP A 22 -14.16 1.83 12.33
C TRP A 22 -13.72 1.05 11.10
N MET A 23 -13.05 -0.08 11.34
CA MET A 23 -12.55 -0.92 10.24
C MET A 23 -13.68 -1.77 9.64
N PRO A 24 -13.79 -1.86 8.30
CA PRO A 24 -14.75 -2.73 7.65
C PRO A 24 -14.39 -4.22 7.84
N PHE A 25 -15.39 -5.09 7.82
CA PHE A 25 -15.24 -6.55 7.88
C PHE A 25 -14.35 -7.05 9.03
N THR A 26 -14.32 -6.35 10.15
CA THR A 26 -13.41 -6.58 11.26
C THR A 26 -14.16 -6.57 12.58
N SER A 27 -13.85 -7.51 13.50
CA SER A 27 -14.25 -7.41 14.90
C SER A 27 -13.45 -6.27 15.54
N ASN A 28 -14.02 -5.05 15.52
CA ASN A 28 -13.28 -3.84 15.88
C ASN A 28 -12.82 -3.82 17.34
N ARG A 29 -13.60 -4.40 18.25
CA ARG A 29 -13.23 -4.48 19.67
C ARG A 29 -11.94 -5.33 19.82
N ASP A 30 -11.97 -6.55 19.33
CA ASP A 30 -10.84 -7.49 19.43
C ASP A 30 -9.62 -6.97 18.68
N PHE A 31 -9.84 -6.33 17.51
CA PHE A 31 -8.75 -5.73 16.75
C PHE A 31 -8.04 -4.61 17.54
N LYS A 32 -8.79 -3.75 18.23
CA LYS A 32 -8.22 -2.63 18.99
C LYS A 32 -7.51 -3.09 20.27
N GLU A 33 -7.94 -4.21 20.86
CA GLU A 33 -7.22 -4.84 21.99
C GLU A 33 -5.89 -5.47 21.56
N SER A 34 -5.83 -6.01 20.34
CA SER A 34 -4.63 -6.63 19.78
C SER A 34 -4.45 -6.27 18.30
N PRO A 35 -4.05 -5.04 17.99
CA PRO A 35 -4.03 -4.53 16.63
C PRO A 35 -2.93 -5.19 15.78
N ARG A 36 -3.29 -5.51 14.54
CA ARG A 36 -2.38 -6.00 13.50
C ARG A 36 -2.12 -4.91 12.48
N LEU A 37 -1.31 -3.93 12.84
CA LEU A 37 -0.98 -2.80 11.96
C LEU A 37 0.18 -3.19 11.05
N ILE A 38 -0.03 -3.11 9.75
CA ILE A 38 1.02 -3.28 8.76
C ILE A 38 1.66 -1.91 8.52
N VAL A 39 2.97 -1.86 8.61
CA VAL A 39 3.74 -0.61 8.58
C VAL A 39 4.72 -0.55 7.42
N GLU A 40 5.07 -1.69 6.84
CA GLU A 40 6.01 -1.78 5.74
C GLU A 40 5.69 -3.00 4.88
N ALA A 41 5.96 -2.90 3.57
CA ALA A 41 5.79 -4.02 2.66
C ALA A 41 6.85 -4.03 1.56
N LYS A 42 7.35 -5.23 1.18
CA LYS A 42 8.30 -5.40 0.09
C LYS A 42 8.14 -6.78 -0.56
N GLY A 43 7.97 -6.81 -1.88
CA GLY A 43 7.70 -8.05 -2.60
C GLY A 43 6.44 -8.74 -2.07
N VAL A 44 6.58 -9.95 -1.54
CA VAL A 44 5.49 -10.70 -0.91
C VAL A 44 5.47 -10.58 0.63
N TYR A 45 6.33 -9.78 1.21
CA TYR A 45 6.48 -9.66 2.65
C TYR A 45 5.83 -8.41 3.19
N LEU A 46 5.07 -8.58 4.27
CA LEU A 46 4.50 -7.51 5.09
C LEU A 46 5.21 -7.50 6.44
N LYS A 47 5.43 -6.31 7.00
CA LYS A 47 5.97 -6.14 8.34
C LYS A 47 4.94 -5.42 9.21
N ASN A 48 4.66 -5.98 10.39
CA ASN A 48 3.75 -5.38 11.34
C ASN A 48 4.48 -4.40 12.29
N HIS A 49 3.70 -3.64 13.06
CA HIS A 49 4.20 -2.67 14.04
C HIS A 49 5.06 -3.30 15.16
N GLN A 50 4.98 -4.61 15.37
CA GLN A 50 5.83 -5.33 16.32
C GLN A 50 7.17 -5.77 15.71
N GLY A 51 7.39 -5.48 14.42
CA GLY A 51 8.59 -5.85 13.67
C GLY A 51 8.57 -7.28 13.11
N GLN A 52 7.45 -7.99 13.23
CA GLN A 52 7.31 -9.34 12.69
C GLN A 52 7.02 -9.29 11.20
N THR A 53 7.64 -10.19 10.45
CA THR A 53 7.44 -10.35 9.01
C THR A 53 6.48 -11.50 8.73
N GLN A 54 5.53 -11.27 7.83
CA GLN A 54 4.58 -12.26 7.34
C GLN A 54 4.44 -12.22 5.82
N ILE A 55 3.97 -13.31 5.23
CA ILE A 55 3.71 -13.38 3.78
C ILE A 55 2.31 -12.84 3.48
N ASP A 56 2.21 -11.97 2.49
CA ASP A 56 0.94 -11.54 1.88
C ASP A 56 0.45 -12.61 0.90
N ALA A 57 -0.16 -13.67 1.42
CA ALA A 57 -0.68 -14.77 0.63
C ALA A 57 -1.96 -14.41 -0.16
N SER A 58 -2.57 -13.27 0.15
CA SER A 58 -3.79 -12.78 -0.51
C SER A 58 -3.53 -11.70 -1.56
N SER A 59 -2.28 -11.27 -1.73
CA SER A 59 -1.92 -10.16 -2.62
C SER A 59 -2.75 -8.89 -2.34
N GLY A 60 -2.90 -8.52 -1.07
CA GLY A 60 -3.74 -7.39 -0.67
C GLY A 60 -5.20 -7.55 -1.09
N LEU A 61 -5.77 -8.74 -0.96
CA LEU A 61 -7.08 -9.15 -1.45
C LEU A 61 -7.19 -8.96 -2.99
N PHE A 62 -6.25 -9.57 -3.71
CA PHE A 62 -6.12 -9.56 -5.19
C PHE A 62 -5.80 -8.20 -5.82
N CYS A 63 -5.52 -7.17 -5.03
CA CYS A 63 -5.23 -5.83 -5.54
C CYS A 63 -3.76 -5.59 -5.87
N ASN A 64 -2.85 -6.48 -5.43
CA ASN A 64 -1.40 -6.31 -5.58
C ASN A 64 -0.70 -7.58 -6.10
N PRO A 65 -1.07 -8.12 -7.28
CA PRO A 65 -0.52 -9.37 -7.80
C PRO A 65 0.97 -9.27 -8.19
N LEU A 66 1.49 -8.07 -8.42
CA LEU A 66 2.89 -7.84 -8.79
C LEU A 66 3.84 -7.75 -7.60
N GLY A 67 3.29 -7.74 -6.37
CA GLY A 67 4.03 -7.56 -5.13
C GLY A 67 4.29 -6.09 -4.78
N HIS A 68 4.63 -5.87 -3.53
CA HIS A 68 4.83 -4.54 -2.93
C HIS A 68 6.16 -3.91 -3.32
N GLY A 69 6.18 -2.58 -3.39
CA GLY A 69 7.41 -1.80 -3.57
C GLY A 69 8.07 -1.97 -4.94
N ARG A 70 7.29 -2.15 -5.99
CA ARG A 70 7.78 -2.20 -7.39
C ARG A 70 8.20 -0.80 -7.82
N GLU A 71 9.51 -0.61 -7.97
CA GLU A 71 10.10 0.70 -8.29
C GLU A 71 9.58 1.26 -9.61
N GLU A 72 9.37 0.41 -10.61
CA GLU A 72 8.85 0.83 -11.92
C GLU A 72 7.45 1.46 -11.81
N ILE A 73 6.59 0.88 -10.96
CA ILE A 73 5.23 1.37 -10.72
C ILE A 73 5.27 2.65 -9.90
N ILE A 74 6.06 2.68 -8.83
CA ILE A 74 6.22 3.85 -7.96
C ILE A 74 6.71 5.05 -8.79
N ASN A 75 7.73 4.85 -9.62
CA ASN A 75 8.28 5.90 -10.45
C ASN A 75 7.27 6.40 -11.50
N ALA A 76 6.54 5.48 -12.14
CA ALA A 76 5.52 5.84 -13.12
C ALA A 76 4.40 6.69 -12.48
N ILE A 77 3.88 6.27 -11.31
CA ILE A 77 2.87 7.01 -10.57
C ILE A 77 3.40 8.37 -10.11
N THR A 78 4.59 8.41 -9.53
CA THR A 78 5.21 9.64 -9.05
C THR A 78 5.42 10.65 -10.17
N ASN A 79 5.92 10.20 -11.32
CA ASN A 79 6.14 11.06 -12.48
C ASN A 79 4.81 11.59 -13.04
N GLN A 80 3.77 10.74 -13.08
CA GLN A 80 2.45 11.18 -13.53
C GLN A 80 1.84 12.20 -12.57
N LEU A 81 1.91 11.98 -11.25
CA LEU A 81 1.40 12.91 -10.24
C LEU A 81 2.09 14.28 -10.31
N LYS A 82 3.41 14.32 -10.56
CA LYS A 82 4.15 15.58 -10.75
C LYS A 82 3.74 16.33 -12.01
N LYS A 83 3.27 15.62 -13.03
CA LYS A 83 2.84 16.22 -14.32
C LYS A 83 1.37 16.63 -14.30
N LEU A 84 0.52 15.77 -13.80
CA LEU A 84 -0.93 15.95 -13.73
C LEU A 84 -1.49 14.96 -12.71
N ASP A 85 -1.96 15.45 -11.58
CA ASP A 85 -2.55 14.69 -10.48
C ASP A 85 -4.03 14.39 -10.70
N TYR A 86 -4.75 15.34 -11.33
CA TYR A 86 -6.17 15.20 -11.59
C TYR A 86 -6.59 15.96 -12.86
N ALA A 87 -7.48 15.38 -13.63
CA ALA A 87 -8.23 16.06 -14.70
C ALA A 87 -9.70 15.69 -14.58
N GLN A 88 -10.58 16.69 -14.51
CA GLN A 88 -12.02 16.40 -14.46
C GLN A 88 -12.49 15.73 -15.77
N PRO A 89 -13.37 14.72 -15.72
CA PRO A 89 -13.79 13.98 -16.91
C PRO A 89 -14.95 14.65 -17.69
N PHE A 90 -15.28 15.90 -17.39
CA PHE A 90 -16.38 16.65 -18.05
C PHE A 90 -15.83 17.58 -19.12
N GLN A 91 -15.99 17.21 -20.38
CA GLN A 91 -15.54 17.96 -21.59
C GLN A 91 -14.00 18.15 -21.63
N GLN A 92 -13.28 17.50 -20.74
CA GLN A 92 -11.81 17.42 -20.70
C GLN A 92 -11.41 15.96 -20.56
N GLY A 93 -10.19 15.62 -20.92
CA GLY A 93 -9.72 14.25 -20.85
C GLY A 93 -8.24 14.14 -20.53
N PHE A 94 -7.86 12.98 -20.02
CA PHE A 94 -6.48 12.59 -19.81
C PHE A 94 -6.04 11.64 -20.93
N GLY A 95 -4.97 11.98 -21.65
CA GLY A 95 -4.46 11.19 -22.78
C GLY A 95 -4.17 9.74 -22.44
N GLY A 96 -3.63 9.47 -21.24
CA GLY A 96 -3.31 8.12 -20.79
C GLY A 96 -4.50 7.17 -20.70
N SER A 97 -5.71 7.65 -20.44
CA SER A 97 -6.91 6.81 -20.46
C SER A 97 -7.27 6.32 -21.87
N PHE A 98 -7.06 7.17 -22.89
CA PHE A 98 -7.26 6.77 -24.29
C PHE A 98 -6.16 5.81 -24.76
N GLU A 99 -4.91 6.02 -24.35
CA GLU A 99 -3.81 5.10 -24.65
C GLU A 99 -4.03 3.73 -24.02
N LEU A 100 -4.53 3.68 -22.79
CA LEU A 100 -4.86 2.41 -22.11
C LEU A 100 -6.00 1.69 -22.83
N ALA A 101 -7.02 2.40 -23.29
CA ALA A 101 -8.17 1.82 -23.96
C ALA A 101 -7.83 1.18 -25.33
N THR A 102 -6.66 1.45 -25.89
CA THR A 102 -6.19 0.86 -27.17
C THR A 102 -5.35 -0.40 -26.99
N LYS A 103 -5.02 -0.79 -25.75
CA LYS A 103 -4.25 -2.00 -25.42
C LYS A 103 -5.14 -3.17 -25.08
#